data_4a60d75b6e6e985f2051d49a95a6af97
#
_entry.id   4a60d75b6e6e985f2051d49a95a6af97
#
_cell.length_a   1.000
_cell.length_b   1.000
_cell.length_c   1.000
_cell.angle_alpha   90.00
_cell.angle_beta   90.00
_cell.angle_gamma   90.00
#
_symmetry.space_group_name_H-M   'P 1'
#
loop_
_entity.id
_entity.type
_entity.pdbx_description
1 polymer ?
#
loop_
_entity_poly.entity_id
_entity_poly.type
_entity_poly.pdbx_seq_one_letter_code
_entity_poly.pdbx_strand_id
1 'polypeptide(L)'
;MARLDKPIGIYLLLWPSLIGLLLGSIDNQLAFSNLLIVIIGAILVRSCGCVINDISDYKFDRLVDRTKDRPLANGELSLLEGWIFFIILGGLSLSLLLLTPFLTQIISLCFAILILVYPLSKRFFKLPQLILGITFGAGSLIAYSLQSSEVNISIFILYLGILLWIISFDTIYAMEDVGDDMIIGINSTPLAWGENSIYYSKLLQLLFYISILLVLIIEEFRLFIIIAQVIAFVIFEIKVNVLLKNKDYLKAFKLNHWLGFSIMISFIIQLTIN
;
A
#
# COMPACT_ATOMS: atom_id res chain seq x y z
N MET A 1 15.31 -11.03 -1.37
CA MET A 1 13.91 -11.34 -1.06
C MET A 1 13.16 -10.21 -0.35
N ALA A 2 13.62 -9.68 0.77
CA ALA A 2 12.92 -8.59 1.51
C ALA A 2 12.81 -7.24 0.76
N ARG A 3 13.53 -7.06 -0.34
CA ARG A 3 13.54 -5.86 -1.20
C ARG A 3 13.80 -4.54 -0.47
N LEU A 4 14.65 -4.56 0.56
CA LEU A 4 15.05 -3.37 1.30
C LEU A 4 15.87 -2.39 0.44
N ASP A 5 16.52 -2.90 -0.60
CA ASP A 5 17.22 -2.15 -1.65
C ASP A 5 16.29 -1.35 -2.58
N LYS A 6 14.99 -1.71 -2.61
CA LYS A 6 13.96 -1.04 -3.41
C LYS A 6 12.80 -0.56 -2.52
N PRO A 7 13.01 0.49 -1.71
CA PRO A 7 12.14 0.83 -0.58
C PRO A 7 10.77 1.41 -0.99
N ILE A 8 10.51 1.62 -2.29
CA ILE A 8 9.26 2.20 -2.79
C ILE A 8 8.02 1.46 -2.25
N GLY A 9 8.05 0.11 -2.21
CA GLY A 9 6.94 -0.68 -1.69
C GLY A 9 6.77 -0.56 -0.18
N ILE A 10 7.85 -0.27 0.57
CA ILE A 10 7.77 0.03 2.01
C ILE A 10 7.08 1.38 2.20
N TYR A 11 7.47 2.41 1.46
CA TYR A 11 6.85 3.74 1.54
C TYR A 11 5.36 3.71 1.21
N LEU A 12 4.95 2.97 0.16
CA LEU A 12 3.55 2.87 -0.24
C LEU A 12 2.67 2.11 0.77
N LEU A 13 3.25 1.32 1.67
CA LEU A 13 2.56 0.74 2.82
C LEU A 13 2.67 1.64 4.06
N LEU A 14 3.80 2.30 4.24
CA LEU A 14 4.09 3.12 5.43
C LEU A 14 3.24 4.39 5.48
N TRP A 15 3.09 5.11 4.33
CA TRP A 15 2.31 6.35 4.32
C TRP A 15 0.85 6.13 4.72
N PRO A 16 0.10 5.17 4.16
CA PRO A 16 -1.24 4.83 4.65
C PRO A 16 -1.29 4.57 6.15
N SER A 17 -0.32 3.79 6.65
CA SER A 17 -0.26 3.44 8.07
C SER A 17 0.02 4.67 8.94
N LEU A 18 0.96 5.52 8.56
CA LEU A 18 1.24 6.76 9.30
C LEU A 18 0.07 7.75 9.25
N ILE A 19 -0.61 7.89 8.10
CA ILE A 19 -1.78 8.75 7.99
C ILE A 19 -2.90 8.24 8.92
N GLY A 20 -3.13 6.93 8.99
CA GLY A 20 -4.08 6.34 9.94
C GLY A 20 -3.70 6.58 11.40
N LEU A 21 -2.42 6.42 11.76
CA LEU A 21 -1.91 6.72 13.10
C LEU A 21 -2.13 8.20 13.48
N LEU A 22 -1.80 9.12 12.57
CA LEU A 22 -1.93 10.56 12.77
C LEU A 22 -3.39 10.99 12.85
N LEU A 23 -4.30 10.36 12.07
CA LEU A 23 -5.74 10.57 12.19
C LEU A 23 -6.22 10.16 13.60
N GLY A 24 -5.80 9.01 14.12
CA GLY A 24 -6.12 8.58 15.48
C GLY A 24 -5.49 9.46 16.58
N SER A 25 -4.55 10.33 16.21
CA SER A 25 -3.87 11.25 17.14
C SER A 25 -4.50 12.64 17.18
N ILE A 26 -5.54 12.93 16.40
CA ILE A 26 -6.17 14.26 16.38
C ILE A 26 -6.73 14.60 17.76
N ASP A 27 -7.44 13.65 18.39
CA ASP A 27 -8.03 13.79 19.73
C ASP A 27 -7.16 13.15 20.84
N ASN A 28 -6.02 12.58 20.48
CA ASN A 28 -5.15 11.84 21.38
C ASN A 28 -3.69 12.25 21.20
N GLN A 29 -2.94 12.32 22.30
CA GLN A 29 -1.51 12.58 22.19
C GLN A 29 -0.80 11.42 21.47
N LEU A 30 -0.05 11.74 20.41
CA LEU A 30 0.74 10.74 19.66
C LEU A 30 1.77 10.07 20.57
N ALA A 31 1.64 8.76 20.78
CA ALA A 31 2.62 7.99 21.51
C ALA A 31 3.81 7.62 20.59
N PHE A 32 5.03 7.94 21.04
CA PHE A 32 6.24 7.61 20.28
C PHE A 32 6.42 6.10 20.08
N SER A 33 6.00 5.28 21.06
CA SER A 33 5.98 3.82 20.95
C SER A 33 5.11 3.34 19.77
N ASN A 34 3.93 3.95 19.59
CA ASN A 34 3.01 3.59 18.49
C ASN A 34 3.62 3.95 17.12
N LEU A 35 4.29 5.09 17.04
CA LEU A 35 5.03 5.47 15.83
C LEU A 35 6.10 4.43 15.46
N LEU A 36 6.89 3.96 16.44
CA LEU A 36 7.91 2.92 16.21
C LEU A 36 7.27 1.59 15.80
N ILE A 37 6.19 1.17 16.46
CA ILE A 37 5.45 -0.05 16.10
C ILE A 37 4.97 0.00 14.66
N VAL A 38 4.40 1.12 14.22
CA VAL A 38 3.91 1.29 12.84
C VAL A 38 5.06 1.24 11.83
N ILE A 39 6.17 1.93 12.08
CA ILE A 39 7.32 1.94 11.17
C ILE A 39 7.93 0.53 11.05
N ILE A 40 8.24 -0.10 12.18
CA ILE A 40 8.85 -1.44 12.20
C ILE A 40 7.87 -2.46 11.61
N GLY A 41 6.59 -2.40 11.98
CA GLY A 41 5.54 -3.26 11.46
C GLY A 41 5.39 -3.15 9.94
N ALA A 42 5.37 -1.95 9.38
CA ALA A 42 5.29 -1.74 7.94
C ALA A 42 6.49 -2.38 7.20
N ILE A 43 7.71 -2.24 7.73
CA ILE A 43 8.92 -2.83 7.15
C ILE A 43 8.84 -4.37 7.20
N LEU A 44 8.49 -4.94 8.36
CA LEU A 44 8.42 -6.39 8.55
C LEU A 44 7.32 -7.01 7.69
N VAL A 45 6.11 -6.46 7.73
CA VAL A 45 4.95 -6.96 6.97
C VAL A 45 5.19 -6.85 5.47
N ARG A 46 5.78 -5.73 5.00
CA ARG A 46 6.12 -5.58 3.58
C ARG A 46 7.18 -6.58 3.15
N SER A 47 8.21 -6.79 3.96
CA SER A 47 9.26 -7.78 3.70
C SER A 47 8.68 -9.20 3.66
N CYS A 48 7.85 -9.55 4.63
CA CYS A 48 7.12 -10.83 4.69
C CYS A 48 6.26 -11.04 3.43
N GLY A 49 5.49 -10.03 3.03
CA GLY A 49 4.69 -10.06 1.80
C GLY A 49 5.52 -10.24 0.52
N CYS A 50 6.73 -9.65 0.44
CA CYS A 50 7.63 -9.88 -0.68
C CYS A 50 8.12 -11.34 -0.72
N VAL A 51 8.49 -11.88 0.44
CA VAL A 51 9.01 -13.25 0.53
C VAL A 51 7.94 -14.28 0.15
N ILE A 52 6.71 -14.16 0.66
CA ILE A 52 5.63 -15.09 0.32
C ILE A 52 5.22 -14.98 -1.16
N ASN A 53 5.28 -13.77 -1.73
CA ASN A 53 5.05 -13.58 -3.16
C ASN A 53 6.14 -14.26 -3.99
N ASP A 54 7.41 -14.09 -3.65
CA ASP A 54 8.53 -14.74 -4.35
C ASP A 54 8.46 -16.29 -4.21
N ILE A 55 8.03 -16.81 -3.04
CA ILE A 55 7.79 -18.25 -2.84
C ILE A 55 6.64 -18.76 -3.72
N SER A 56 5.55 -17.98 -3.82
CA SER A 56 4.39 -18.38 -4.63
C SER A 56 4.68 -18.33 -6.12
N ASP A 57 5.46 -17.37 -6.57
CA ASP A 57 5.64 -17.08 -7.99
C ASP A 57 6.98 -17.57 -8.56
N TYR A 58 7.87 -18.26 -7.80
CA TYR A 58 9.23 -18.61 -8.21
C TYR A 58 9.34 -19.35 -9.55
N LYS A 59 8.34 -20.17 -9.91
CA LYS A 59 8.30 -20.89 -11.20
C LYS A 59 7.98 -19.95 -12.37
N PHE A 60 7.09 -18.99 -12.14
CA PHE A 60 6.70 -17.99 -13.14
C PHE A 60 7.78 -16.91 -13.29
N ASP A 61 8.39 -16.49 -12.19
CA ASP A 61 9.46 -15.50 -12.15
C ASP A 61 10.66 -15.88 -13.04
N ARG A 62 10.93 -17.17 -13.22
CA ARG A 62 11.97 -17.68 -14.13
C ARG A 62 11.70 -17.38 -15.60
N LEU A 63 10.44 -17.18 -15.96
CA LEU A 63 9.99 -16.98 -17.34
C LEU A 63 9.91 -15.50 -17.74
N VAL A 64 10.04 -14.58 -16.79
CA VAL A 64 9.90 -13.14 -16.97
C VAL A 64 11.26 -12.47 -16.82
N ASP A 65 11.69 -11.72 -17.83
CA ASP A 65 13.00 -11.06 -17.87
C ASP A 65 13.26 -10.16 -16.66
N ARG A 66 12.24 -9.44 -16.17
CA ARG A 66 12.35 -8.53 -15.04
C ARG A 66 12.52 -9.26 -13.68
N THR A 67 12.10 -10.52 -13.58
CA THR A 67 12.03 -11.26 -12.30
C THR A 67 12.91 -12.51 -12.26
N LYS A 68 13.48 -12.95 -13.38
CA LYS A 68 14.34 -14.15 -13.47
C LYS A 68 15.57 -14.12 -12.54
N ASP A 69 16.05 -12.91 -12.22
CA ASP A 69 17.22 -12.70 -11.34
C ASP A 69 16.84 -12.65 -9.84
N ARG A 70 15.58 -12.92 -9.47
CA ARG A 70 15.20 -13.04 -8.06
C ARG A 70 15.85 -14.27 -7.44
N PRO A 71 16.29 -14.21 -6.15
CA PRO A 71 17.07 -15.28 -5.53
C PRO A 71 16.44 -16.66 -5.54
N LEU A 72 15.10 -16.78 -5.48
CA LEU A 72 14.40 -18.08 -5.62
C LEU A 72 14.24 -18.49 -7.10
N ALA A 73 14.07 -17.51 -7.98
CA ALA A 73 13.91 -17.80 -9.41
C ALA A 73 15.24 -18.26 -10.05
N ASN A 74 16.35 -17.59 -9.73
CA ASN A 74 17.68 -17.93 -10.27
C ASN A 74 18.37 -19.12 -9.55
N GLY A 75 17.81 -19.55 -8.39
CA GLY A 75 18.34 -20.69 -7.63
C GLY A 75 19.45 -20.33 -6.63
N GLU A 76 19.74 -19.05 -6.39
CA GLU A 76 20.66 -18.60 -5.33
C GLU A 76 20.18 -19.02 -3.93
N LEU A 77 18.86 -19.08 -3.74
CA LEU A 77 18.21 -19.55 -2.51
C LEU A 77 17.27 -20.73 -2.82
N SER A 78 17.27 -21.70 -1.92
CA SER A 78 16.32 -22.80 -1.94
C SER A 78 14.94 -22.37 -1.41
N LEU A 79 13.89 -23.13 -1.78
CA LEU A 79 12.55 -22.89 -1.23
C LEU A 79 12.50 -23.03 0.30
N LEU A 80 13.31 -23.94 0.87
CA LEU A 80 13.39 -24.12 2.32
C LEU A 80 13.91 -22.84 3.01
N GLU A 81 14.99 -22.26 2.50
CA GLU A 81 15.52 -21.00 3.00
C GLU A 81 14.50 -19.86 2.87
N GLY A 82 13.75 -19.82 1.76
CA GLY A 82 12.64 -18.89 1.56
C GLY A 82 11.57 -19.04 2.66
N TRP A 83 11.13 -20.26 2.96
CA TRP A 83 10.16 -20.54 4.02
C TRP A 83 10.70 -20.21 5.41
N ILE A 84 11.95 -20.54 5.72
CA ILE A 84 12.59 -20.18 7.00
C ILE A 84 12.59 -18.66 7.16
N PHE A 85 12.96 -17.92 6.12
CA PHE A 85 12.99 -16.45 6.15
C PHE A 85 11.58 -15.86 6.33
N PHE A 86 10.57 -16.44 5.66
CA PHE A 86 9.17 -16.06 5.85
C PHE A 86 8.70 -16.26 7.30
N ILE A 87 9.02 -17.43 7.91
CA ILE A 87 8.64 -17.74 9.30
C ILE A 87 9.31 -16.79 10.29
N ILE A 88 10.58 -16.43 10.06
CA ILE A 88 11.29 -15.46 10.92
C ILE A 88 10.63 -14.09 10.84
N LEU A 89 10.39 -13.56 9.64
CA LEU A 89 9.75 -12.25 9.46
C LEU A 89 8.32 -12.24 9.99
N GLY A 90 7.55 -13.30 9.75
CA GLY A 90 6.21 -13.47 10.27
C GLY A 90 6.18 -13.55 11.80
N GLY A 91 7.09 -14.32 12.39
CA GLY A 91 7.25 -14.42 13.84
C GLY A 91 7.60 -13.08 14.49
N LEU A 92 8.52 -12.31 13.89
CA LEU A 92 8.85 -10.95 14.34
C LEU A 92 7.64 -10.01 14.22
N SER A 93 6.88 -10.10 13.13
CA SER A 93 5.66 -9.30 12.95
C SER A 93 4.60 -9.63 13.99
N LEU A 94 4.40 -10.92 14.28
CA LEU A 94 3.45 -11.40 15.31
C LEU A 94 3.91 -11.02 16.71
N SER A 95 5.21 -11.07 17.01
CA SER A 95 5.73 -10.63 18.32
C SER A 95 5.52 -9.13 18.55
N LEU A 96 5.63 -8.32 17.50
CA LEU A 96 5.33 -6.89 17.60
C LEU A 96 3.84 -6.64 17.91
N LEU A 97 2.93 -7.49 17.41
CA LEU A 97 1.51 -7.42 17.69
C LEU A 97 1.17 -7.61 19.18
N LEU A 98 1.98 -8.37 19.94
CA LEU A 98 1.78 -8.56 21.38
C LEU A 98 1.91 -7.25 22.17
N LEU A 99 2.55 -6.23 21.58
CA LEU A 99 2.71 -4.89 22.17
C LEU A 99 1.51 -3.95 21.87
N THR A 100 0.48 -4.44 21.18
CA THR A 100 -0.64 -3.62 20.69
C THR A 100 -1.94 -3.94 21.43
N PRO A 101 -2.93 -3.04 21.44
CA PRO A 101 -4.26 -3.29 21.99
C PRO A 101 -4.96 -4.48 21.30
N PHE A 102 -5.87 -5.13 22.04
CA PHE A 102 -6.58 -6.31 21.55
C PHE A 102 -7.36 -6.07 20.23
N LEU A 103 -7.99 -4.91 20.08
CA LEU A 103 -8.66 -4.53 18.82
C LEU A 103 -7.69 -4.51 17.65
N THR A 104 -6.51 -3.91 17.83
CA THR A 104 -5.45 -3.85 16.81
C THR A 104 -4.95 -5.25 16.44
N GLN A 105 -4.82 -6.16 17.42
CA GLN A 105 -4.44 -7.55 17.18
C GLN A 105 -5.47 -8.27 16.30
N ILE A 106 -6.78 -8.14 16.63
CA ILE A 106 -7.86 -8.77 15.84
C ILE A 106 -7.84 -8.26 14.41
N ILE A 107 -7.82 -6.93 14.21
CA ILE A 107 -7.80 -6.33 12.88
C ILE A 107 -6.57 -6.84 12.09
N SER A 108 -5.39 -6.80 12.71
CA SER A 108 -4.15 -7.24 12.07
C SER A 108 -4.18 -8.71 11.65
N LEU A 109 -4.70 -9.60 12.51
CA LEU A 109 -4.80 -11.03 12.21
C LEU A 109 -5.81 -11.32 11.09
N CYS A 110 -6.94 -10.61 11.05
CA CYS A 110 -7.91 -10.71 9.96
C CYS A 110 -7.27 -10.36 8.61
N PHE A 111 -6.49 -9.27 8.56
CA PHE A 111 -5.83 -8.86 7.32
C PHE A 111 -4.56 -9.68 7.00
N ALA A 112 -3.89 -10.29 7.98
CA ALA A 112 -2.74 -11.16 7.75
C ALA A 112 -3.08 -12.36 6.84
N ILE A 113 -4.30 -12.89 6.94
CA ILE A 113 -4.79 -13.96 6.06
C ILE A 113 -4.77 -13.52 4.58
N LEU A 114 -5.14 -12.26 4.30
CA LEU A 114 -5.15 -11.73 2.95
C LEU A 114 -3.75 -11.58 2.35
N ILE A 115 -2.72 -11.38 3.18
CA ILE A 115 -1.31 -11.35 2.73
C ILE A 115 -0.91 -12.70 2.12
N LEU A 116 -1.40 -13.81 2.69
CA LEU A 116 -1.15 -15.16 2.18
C LEU A 116 -1.96 -15.47 0.92
N VAL A 117 -3.18 -14.97 0.84
CA VAL A 117 -4.11 -15.21 -0.28
C VAL A 117 -3.75 -14.37 -1.50
N TYR A 118 -3.24 -13.15 -1.30
CA TYR A 118 -2.99 -12.20 -2.38
C TYR A 118 -2.11 -12.77 -3.52
N PRO A 119 -0.94 -13.39 -3.29
CA PRO A 119 -0.13 -13.93 -4.37
C PRO A 119 -0.86 -14.97 -5.22
N LEU A 120 -1.72 -15.76 -4.58
CA LEU A 120 -2.50 -16.80 -5.24
C LEU A 120 -3.68 -16.22 -6.03
N SER A 121 -4.21 -15.07 -5.62
CA SER A 121 -5.40 -14.44 -6.21
C SER A 121 -5.25 -14.15 -7.70
N LYS A 122 -4.05 -13.82 -8.16
CA LYS A 122 -3.73 -13.58 -9.57
C LYS A 122 -4.07 -14.76 -10.50
N ARG A 123 -4.22 -15.96 -9.95
CA ARG A 123 -4.48 -17.19 -10.72
C ARG A 123 -5.96 -17.44 -10.97
N PHE A 124 -6.85 -16.93 -10.11
CA PHE A 124 -8.29 -17.21 -10.18
C PHE A 124 -9.18 -15.98 -10.12
N PHE A 125 -8.66 -14.83 -9.68
CA PHE A 125 -9.43 -13.60 -9.53
C PHE A 125 -9.02 -12.58 -10.60
N LYS A 126 -10.02 -12.03 -11.33
CA LYS A 126 -9.78 -11.13 -12.47
C LYS A 126 -9.18 -9.78 -12.08
N LEU A 127 -9.42 -9.32 -10.85
CA LEU A 127 -9.01 -8.00 -10.35
C LEU A 127 -8.12 -8.14 -9.09
N PRO A 128 -6.94 -8.79 -9.16
CA PRO A 128 -6.11 -9.05 -7.97
C PRO A 128 -5.68 -7.77 -7.26
N GLN A 129 -5.63 -6.63 -7.96
CA GLN A 129 -5.36 -5.32 -7.39
C GLN A 129 -6.38 -4.89 -6.32
N LEU A 130 -7.63 -5.38 -6.40
CA LEU A 130 -8.63 -5.16 -5.35
C LEU A 130 -8.20 -5.83 -4.02
N ILE A 131 -7.73 -7.08 -4.09
CA ILE A 131 -7.25 -7.78 -2.90
C ILE A 131 -6.00 -7.09 -2.33
N LEU A 132 -5.11 -6.61 -3.21
CA LEU A 132 -3.97 -5.81 -2.78
C LEU A 132 -4.44 -4.52 -2.09
N GLY A 133 -5.40 -3.79 -2.67
CA GLY A 133 -5.96 -2.57 -2.10
C GLY A 133 -6.54 -2.79 -0.70
N ILE A 134 -7.35 -3.84 -0.54
CA ILE A 134 -7.92 -4.24 0.75
C ILE A 134 -6.79 -4.53 1.76
N THR A 135 -5.78 -5.33 1.36
CA THR A 135 -4.71 -5.79 2.24
C THR A 135 -3.77 -4.65 2.66
N PHE A 136 -3.31 -3.84 1.70
CA PHE A 136 -2.36 -2.75 1.97
C PHE A 136 -3.03 -1.54 2.62
N GLY A 137 -4.29 -1.26 2.25
CA GLY A 137 -5.09 -0.21 2.88
C GLY A 137 -5.33 -0.46 4.38
N ALA A 138 -5.35 -1.73 4.79
CA ALA A 138 -5.53 -2.14 6.18
C ALA A 138 -4.50 -1.52 7.14
N GLY A 139 -3.30 -1.16 6.64
CA GLY A 139 -2.29 -0.46 7.43
C GLY A 139 -2.84 0.82 8.10
N SER A 140 -3.75 1.55 7.43
CA SER A 140 -4.39 2.73 8.00
C SER A 140 -5.34 2.39 9.16
N LEU A 141 -6.16 1.33 9.01
CA LEU A 141 -7.07 0.85 10.06
C LEU A 141 -6.31 0.33 11.29
N ILE A 142 -5.27 -0.46 11.04
CA ILE A 142 -4.42 -1.06 12.08
C ILE A 142 -3.72 0.05 12.90
N ALA A 143 -3.11 1.00 12.22
CA ALA A 143 -2.40 2.07 12.88
C ALA A 143 -3.34 3.06 13.59
N TYR A 144 -4.53 3.31 13.03
CA TYR A 144 -5.57 4.07 13.70
C TYR A 144 -6.02 3.39 15.00
N SER A 145 -6.36 2.09 14.94
CA SER A 145 -6.80 1.33 16.12
C SER A 145 -5.73 1.15 17.20
N LEU A 146 -4.46 1.32 16.85
CA LEU A 146 -3.34 1.35 17.78
C LEU A 146 -3.35 2.64 18.61
N GLN A 147 -3.83 3.75 18.03
CA GLN A 147 -3.78 5.08 18.60
C GLN A 147 -5.11 5.53 19.21
N SER A 148 -6.24 5.10 18.66
CA SER A 148 -7.59 5.43 19.11
C SER A 148 -8.40 4.17 19.37
N SER A 149 -9.10 4.13 20.52
CA SER A 149 -10.05 3.06 20.87
C SER A 149 -11.43 3.28 20.24
N GLU A 150 -11.72 4.50 19.79
CA GLU A 150 -12.98 4.87 19.16
C GLU A 150 -12.83 4.78 17.64
N VAL A 151 -13.89 4.32 16.96
CA VAL A 151 -13.92 4.22 15.52
C VAL A 151 -14.89 5.29 15.00
N ASN A 152 -14.35 6.27 14.26
CA ASN A 152 -15.12 7.35 13.65
C ASN A 152 -15.33 7.14 12.14
N ILE A 153 -16.18 7.95 11.52
CA ILE A 153 -16.48 7.87 10.09
C ILE A 153 -15.24 8.19 9.22
N SER A 154 -14.35 9.05 9.70
CA SER A 154 -13.18 9.50 8.94
C SER A 154 -12.21 8.37 8.63
N ILE A 155 -12.01 7.40 9.55
CA ILE A 155 -11.12 6.27 9.27
C ILE A 155 -11.70 5.36 8.18
N PHE A 156 -13.01 5.19 8.10
CA PHE A 156 -13.63 4.41 7.03
C PHE A 156 -13.50 5.12 5.67
N ILE A 157 -13.72 6.43 5.62
CA ILE A 157 -13.54 7.23 4.40
C ILE A 157 -12.08 7.18 3.97
N LEU A 158 -11.14 7.34 4.91
CA LEU A 158 -9.70 7.25 4.67
C LEU A 158 -9.32 5.87 4.11
N TYR A 159 -9.75 4.79 4.76
CA TYR A 159 -9.46 3.42 4.33
C TYR A 159 -9.98 3.14 2.92
N LEU A 160 -11.23 3.49 2.63
CA LEU A 160 -11.81 3.31 1.30
C LEU A 160 -11.05 4.13 0.25
N GLY A 161 -10.72 5.39 0.56
CA GLY A 161 -9.90 6.21 -0.33
C GLY A 161 -8.53 5.60 -0.60
N ILE A 162 -7.81 5.14 0.43
CA ILE A 162 -6.51 4.48 0.30
C ILE A 162 -6.61 3.19 -0.53
N LEU A 163 -7.66 2.38 -0.31
CA LEU A 163 -7.93 1.19 -1.11
C LEU A 163 -8.03 1.54 -2.61
N LEU A 164 -8.80 2.57 -2.95
CA LEU A 164 -8.95 3.04 -4.33
C LEU A 164 -7.63 3.55 -4.91
N TRP A 165 -6.84 4.27 -4.12
CA TRP A 165 -5.51 4.74 -4.50
C TRP A 165 -4.56 3.58 -4.82
N ILE A 166 -4.56 2.54 -3.98
CA ILE A 166 -3.71 1.37 -4.19
C ILE A 166 -4.09 0.64 -5.48
N ILE A 167 -5.39 0.44 -5.75
CA ILE A 167 -5.84 -0.15 -7.01
C ILE A 167 -5.38 0.71 -8.19
N SER A 168 -5.52 2.03 -8.08
CA SER A 168 -5.12 2.97 -9.13
C SER A 168 -3.64 2.84 -9.48
N PHE A 169 -2.75 3.02 -8.51
CA PHE A 169 -1.32 3.02 -8.80
C PHE A 169 -0.78 1.62 -9.15
N ASP A 170 -1.35 0.56 -8.57
CA ASP A 170 -0.91 -0.80 -8.89
C ASP A 170 -1.41 -1.25 -10.27
N THR A 171 -2.56 -0.72 -10.73
CA THR A 171 -3.00 -0.88 -12.12
C THR A 171 -1.99 -0.25 -13.09
N ILE A 172 -1.53 0.99 -12.80
CA ILE A 172 -0.49 1.64 -13.62
C ILE A 172 0.80 0.83 -13.61
N TYR A 173 1.21 0.33 -12.43
CA TYR A 173 2.39 -0.53 -12.32
C TYR A 173 2.27 -1.82 -13.15
N ALA A 174 1.11 -2.48 -13.09
CA ALA A 174 0.86 -3.72 -13.82
C ALA A 174 0.80 -3.51 -15.35
N MET A 175 0.60 -2.28 -15.85
CA MET A 175 0.69 -1.99 -17.28
C MET A 175 2.10 -2.24 -17.86
N GLU A 176 3.14 -2.22 -17.03
CA GLU A 176 4.50 -2.57 -17.44
C GLU A 176 4.62 -4.04 -17.84
N ASP A 177 3.87 -4.92 -17.17
CA ASP A 177 3.99 -6.38 -17.29
C ASP A 177 2.85 -7.02 -18.11
N VAL A 178 1.95 -6.25 -18.75
CA VAL A 178 0.75 -6.77 -19.45
C VAL A 178 1.09 -7.84 -20.49
N GLY A 179 2.19 -7.66 -21.24
CA GLY A 179 2.63 -8.64 -22.24
C GLY A 179 3.03 -9.97 -21.63
N ASP A 180 3.79 -9.94 -20.54
CA ASP A 180 4.24 -11.13 -19.83
C ASP A 180 3.07 -11.80 -19.09
N ASP A 181 2.21 -11.03 -18.43
CA ASP A 181 1.01 -11.53 -17.73
C ASP A 181 0.09 -12.32 -18.69
N MET A 182 -0.08 -11.80 -19.92
CA MET A 182 -0.87 -12.47 -20.95
C MET A 182 -0.28 -13.82 -21.38
N ILE A 183 1.03 -13.88 -21.56
CA ILE A 183 1.74 -15.11 -21.98
C ILE A 183 1.69 -16.16 -20.87
N ILE A 184 1.84 -15.75 -19.61
CA ILE A 184 1.88 -16.64 -18.46
C ILE A 184 0.46 -17.07 -18.03
N GLY A 185 -0.58 -16.32 -18.43
CA GLY A 185 -1.96 -16.60 -18.06
C GLY A 185 -2.32 -16.15 -16.63
N ILE A 186 -1.69 -15.05 -16.16
CA ILE A 186 -1.96 -14.44 -14.86
C ILE A 186 -2.93 -13.27 -15.05
N ASN A 187 -3.89 -13.13 -14.12
CA ASN A 187 -4.84 -12.03 -14.16
C ASN A 187 -4.23 -10.73 -13.62
N SER A 188 -4.64 -9.61 -14.22
CA SER A 188 -4.35 -8.25 -13.73
C SER A 188 -5.44 -7.28 -14.16
N THR A 189 -5.58 -6.15 -13.45
CA THR A 189 -6.57 -5.11 -13.83
C THR A 189 -6.33 -4.57 -15.23
N PRO A 190 -5.11 -4.34 -15.73
CA PRO A 190 -4.90 -3.95 -17.12
C PRO A 190 -5.43 -4.97 -18.14
N LEU A 191 -5.27 -6.27 -17.87
CA LEU A 191 -5.85 -7.32 -18.73
C LEU A 191 -7.38 -7.33 -18.68
N ALA A 192 -7.96 -7.08 -17.50
CA ALA A 192 -9.41 -7.05 -17.32
C ALA A 192 -10.07 -5.80 -17.91
N TRP A 193 -9.41 -4.65 -17.85
CA TRP A 193 -9.94 -3.35 -18.28
C TRP A 193 -9.51 -2.93 -19.70
N GLY A 194 -8.51 -3.60 -20.26
CA GLY A 194 -7.99 -3.34 -21.59
C GLY A 194 -7.59 -1.87 -21.80
N GLU A 195 -8.04 -1.27 -22.90
CA GLU A 195 -7.74 0.13 -23.26
C GLU A 195 -8.25 1.15 -22.23
N ASN A 196 -9.24 0.79 -21.41
CA ASN A 196 -9.80 1.66 -20.37
C ASN A 196 -8.98 1.68 -19.07
N SER A 197 -7.89 0.97 -18.98
CA SER A 197 -7.08 0.82 -17.73
C SER A 197 -6.63 2.16 -17.17
N ILE A 198 -6.12 3.07 -18.00
CA ILE A 198 -5.72 4.42 -17.58
C ILE A 198 -6.93 5.24 -17.13
N TYR A 199 -8.05 5.15 -17.84
CA TYR A 199 -9.29 5.86 -17.47
C TYR A 199 -9.79 5.43 -16.09
N TYR A 200 -9.94 4.13 -15.84
CA TYR A 200 -10.39 3.63 -14.54
C TYR A 200 -9.39 3.93 -13.44
N SER A 201 -8.09 3.78 -13.68
CA SER A 201 -7.06 4.17 -12.71
C SER A 201 -7.19 5.64 -12.30
N LYS A 202 -7.38 6.57 -13.26
CA LYS A 202 -7.60 7.99 -12.96
C LYS A 202 -8.89 8.27 -12.22
N LEU A 203 -9.97 7.56 -12.55
CA LEU A 203 -11.23 7.68 -11.83
C LEU A 203 -11.07 7.28 -10.36
N LEU A 204 -10.39 6.16 -10.10
CA LEU A 204 -10.09 5.70 -8.74
C LEU A 204 -9.18 6.70 -8.00
N GLN A 205 -8.20 7.28 -8.68
CA GLN A 205 -7.34 8.34 -8.15
C GLN A 205 -8.13 9.59 -7.77
N LEU A 206 -9.09 10.02 -8.60
CA LEU A 206 -9.98 11.14 -8.30
C LEU A 206 -10.84 10.87 -7.06
N LEU A 207 -11.42 9.68 -6.96
CA LEU A 207 -12.21 9.27 -5.79
C LEU A 207 -11.36 9.24 -4.52
N PHE A 208 -10.10 8.83 -4.61
CA PHE A 208 -9.14 8.94 -3.51
C PHE A 208 -8.92 10.41 -3.09
N TYR A 209 -8.73 11.34 -4.02
CA TYR A 209 -8.57 12.75 -3.69
C TYR A 209 -9.80 13.30 -2.96
N ILE A 210 -10.99 12.97 -3.45
CA ILE A 210 -12.25 13.35 -2.80
C ILE A 210 -12.30 12.79 -1.38
N SER A 211 -11.94 11.52 -1.18
CA SER A 211 -11.92 10.89 0.15
C SER A 211 -10.98 11.60 1.11
N ILE A 212 -9.76 11.94 0.67
CA ILE A 212 -8.81 12.69 1.51
C ILE A 212 -9.36 14.08 1.86
N LEU A 213 -9.89 14.82 0.87
CA LEU A 213 -10.44 16.15 1.14
C LEU A 213 -11.63 16.10 2.10
N LEU A 214 -12.49 15.07 1.99
CA LEU A 214 -13.58 14.85 2.93
C LEU A 214 -13.06 14.61 4.36
N VAL A 215 -12.03 13.79 4.53
CA VAL A 215 -11.41 13.57 5.83
C VAL A 215 -10.85 14.88 6.39
N LEU A 216 -10.11 15.67 5.60
CA LEU A 216 -9.56 16.94 6.05
C LEU A 216 -10.66 17.94 6.48
N ILE A 217 -11.81 17.94 5.80
CA ILE A 217 -12.94 18.79 6.12
C ILE A 217 -13.65 18.31 7.40
N ILE A 218 -13.92 17.01 7.53
CA ILE A 218 -14.60 16.43 8.70
C ILE A 218 -13.77 16.64 9.96
N GLU A 219 -12.44 16.48 9.87
CA GLU A 219 -11.50 16.68 10.98
C GLU A 219 -11.07 18.16 11.16
N GLU A 220 -11.80 19.08 10.57
CA GLU A 220 -11.65 20.55 10.74
C GLU A 220 -10.22 21.08 10.49
N PHE A 221 -9.52 20.52 9.48
CA PHE A 221 -8.18 20.99 9.11
C PHE A 221 -8.21 22.46 8.68
N ARG A 222 -7.15 23.19 9.04
CA ARG A 222 -6.98 24.60 8.65
C ARG A 222 -7.07 24.75 7.13
N LEU A 223 -7.80 25.76 6.68
CA LEU A 223 -8.09 25.99 5.25
C LEU A 223 -6.83 26.04 4.38
N PHE A 224 -5.73 26.63 4.87
CA PHE A 224 -4.48 26.69 4.12
C PHE A 224 -3.86 25.31 3.87
N ILE A 225 -4.04 24.32 4.79
CA ILE A 225 -3.60 22.94 4.62
C ILE A 225 -4.42 22.28 3.51
N ILE A 226 -5.74 22.47 3.53
CA ILE A 226 -6.64 21.94 2.49
C ILE A 226 -6.24 22.49 1.12
N ILE A 227 -6.02 23.81 1.02
CA ILE A 227 -5.59 24.46 -0.23
C ILE A 227 -4.23 23.91 -0.69
N ALA A 228 -3.26 23.77 0.23
CA ALA A 228 -1.94 23.22 -0.10
C ALA A 228 -2.05 21.77 -0.62
N GLN A 229 -2.95 20.97 -0.01
CA GLN A 229 -3.17 19.59 -0.44
C GLN A 229 -3.83 19.51 -1.84
N VAL A 230 -4.78 20.40 -2.14
CA VAL A 230 -5.37 20.51 -3.49
C VAL A 230 -4.29 20.87 -4.53
N ILE A 231 -3.42 21.82 -4.21
CA ILE A 231 -2.30 22.18 -5.09
C ILE A 231 -1.37 20.99 -5.31
N ALA A 232 -1.05 20.24 -4.24
CA ALA A 232 -0.25 19.02 -4.35
C ALA A 232 -0.89 17.97 -5.27
N PHE A 233 -2.21 17.76 -5.19
CA PHE A 233 -2.94 16.87 -6.08
C PHE A 233 -2.86 17.32 -7.55
N VAL A 234 -3.05 18.61 -7.82
CA VAL A 234 -2.95 19.16 -9.18
C VAL A 234 -1.54 18.97 -9.75
N ILE A 235 -0.50 19.28 -8.96
CA ILE A 235 0.90 19.10 -9.38
C ILE A 235 1.19 17.62 -9.67
N PHE A 236 0.70 16.72 -8.83
CA PHE A 236 0.84 15.27 -9.01
C PHE A 236 0.19 14.82 -10.33
N GLU A 237 -1.07 15.23 -10.58
CA GLU A 237 -1.80 14.88 -11.81
C GLU A 237 -1.10 15.37 -13.07
N ILE A 238 -0.59 16.60 -13.06
CA ILE A 238 0.17 17.14 -14.21
C ILE A 238 1.37 16.23 -14.50
N LYS A 239 2.17 15.88 -13.48
CA LYS A 239 3.36 15.03 -13.65
C LYS A 239 3.01 13.61 -14.10
N VAL A 240 2.01 12.97 -13.47
CA VAL A 240 1.57 11.63 -13.84
C VAL A 240 1.06 11.60 -15.28
N ASN A 241 0.26 12.60 -15.68
CA ASN A 241 -0.25 12.68 -17.05
C ASN A 241 0.84 12.73 -18.11
N VAL A 242 1.93 13.47 -17.85
CA VAL A 242 3.09 13.51 -18.75
C VAL A 242 3.74 12.13 -18.86
N LEU A 243 3.94 11.45 -17.73
CA LEU A 243 4.56 10.12 -17.71
C LEU A 243 3.68 9.06 -18.40
N LEU A 244 2.37 9.09 -18.16
CA LEU A 244 1.44 8.16 -18.81
C LEU A 244 1.37 8.35 -20.32
N LYS A 245 1.43 9.60 -20.82
CA LYS A 245 1.53 9.88 -22.26
C LYS A 245 2.79 9.29 -22.89
N ASN A 246 3.89 9.29 -22.13
CA ASN A 246 5.18 8.73 -22.55
C ASN A 246 5.28 7.21 -22.30
N LYS A 247 4.25 6.58 -21.74
CA LYS A 247 4.22 5.17 -21.31
C LYS A 247 5.28 4.82 -20.24
N ASP A 248 5.74 5.81 -19.47
CA ASP A 248 6.68 5.64 -18.35
C ASP A 248 5.94 5.15 -17.08
N TYR A 249 5.29 3.99 -17.15
CA TYR A 249 4.41 3.49 -16.10
C TYR A 249 5.12 3.29 -14.75
N LEU A 250 6.35 2.78 -14.77
CA LEU A 250 7.15 2.59 -13.57
C LEU A 250 7.48 3.91 -12.87
N LYS A 251 7.77 4.98 -13.63
CA LYS A 251 8.01 6.31 -13.05
C LYS A 251 6.71 6.92 -12.51
N ALA A 252 5.58 6.75 -13.21
CA ALA A 252 4.27 7.18 -12.75
C ALA A 252 3.87 6.49 -11.44
N PHE A 253 4.08 5.17 -11.34
CA PHE A 253 3.92 4.42 -10.09
C PHE A 253 4.77 4.99 -8.96
N LYS A 254 6.06 5.22 -9.18
CA LYS A 254 6.97 5.73 -8.15
C LYS A 254 6.60 7.12 -7.64
N LEU A 255 5.94 7.96 -8.43
CA LEU A 255 5.48 9.28 -7.97
C LEU A 255 4.50 9.20 -6.80
N ASN A 256 3.74 8.11 -6.65
CA ASN A 256 2.76 7.93 -5.58
C ASN A 256 3.38 8.00 -4.17
N HIS A 257 4.68 7.71 -4.04
CA HIS A 257 5.43 7.94 -2.80
C HIS A 257 5.33 9.41 -2.34
N TRP A 258 5.53 10.36 -3.24
CA TRP A 258 5.46 11.79 -2.91
C TRP A 258 4.04 12.25 -2.59
N LEU A 259 3.04 11.64 -3.23
CA LEU A 259 1.65 11.91 -2.93
C LEU A 259 1.28 11.47 -1.50
N GLY A 260 1.61 10.23 -1.11
CA GLY A 260 1.40 9.75 0.26
C GLY A 260 2.17 10.57 1.29
N PHE A 261 3.42 10.95 0.97
CA PHE A 261 4.23 11.82 1.82
C PHE A 261 3.57 13.20 2.02
N SER A 262 3.04 13.83 0.96
CA SER A 262 2.38 15.15 1.07
C SER A 262 1.17 15.11 2.00
N ILE A 263 0.36 14.05 1.92
CA ILE A 263 -0.81 13.87 2.79
C ILE A 263 -0.36 13.68 4.24
N MET A 264 0.64 12.84 4.50
CA MET A 264 1.20 12.66 5.84
C MET A 264 1.68 14.00 6.44
N ILE A 265 2.36 14.82 5.66
CA ILE A 265 2.83 16.15 6.10
C ILE A 265 1.64 17.06 6.47
N SER A 266 0.53 17.01 5.72
CA SER A 266 -0.68 17.78 6.06
C SER A 266 -1.21 17.42 7.45
N PHE A 267 -1.23 16.13 7.81
CA PHE A 267 -1.61 15.67 9.15
C PHE A 267 -0.63 16.13 10.23
N ILE A 268 0.68 16.03 9.97
CA ILE A 268 1.71 16.49 10.93
C ILE A 268 1.56 17.99 11.20
N ILE A 269 1.39 18.80 10.16
CA ILE A 269 1.22 20.25 10.30
C ILE A 269 -0.03 20.54 11.14
N GLN A 270 -1.16 19.88 10.86
CA GLN A 270 -2.38 20.08 11.66
C GLN A 270 -2.15 19.76 13.13
N LEU A 271 -1.51 18.63 13.46
CA LEU A 271 -1.24 18.22 14.84
C LEU A 271 -0.25 19.14 15.57
N THR A 272 0.62 19.86 14.86
CA THR A 272 1.58 20.80 15.48
C THR A 272 0.99 22.17 15.74
N ILE A 273 -0.15 22.51 15.09
CA ILE A 273 -0.80 23.83 15.21
C ILE A 273 -1.97 23.78 16.20
N ASN A 274 -2.54 22.58 16.42
CA ASN A 274 -3.57 22.38 17.45
C ASN A 274 -2.93 22.20 18.83
#